data_99c920ad91ed946f4e42040a3585c047
#
_entry.id   99c920ad91ed946f4e42040a3585c047
#
_cell.length_a   1.000
_cell.length_b   1.000
_cell.length_c   1.000
_cell.angle_alpha   90.00
_cell.angle_beta   90.00
_cell.angle_gamma   90.00
#
_symmetry.space_group_name_H-M   'P 1'
#
loop_
_entity.id
_entity.type
_entity.pdbx_description
1 polymer ?
#
loop_
_entity_poly.entity_id
_entity_poly.type
_entity_poly.pdbx_seq_one_letter_code
_entity_poly.pdbx_strand_id
1 'polypeptide(L)'
;MAAFVNPEHSTRLVVIPQVSEAFGSLYFGLEPEGSTPVEIVGVDGVIPGFQVRESIGDAVTRSIFNMPFLFHKNGEPWKEANSFLIHLVRDKHAHNRPTDDAKRKASRLLDYLMFTEENDINWLDFSGKRITLRPTYRYHAHLMAMEGRGAAVCNQYTGVVYQFYKFVSKYWHSIDIERVDTVKQINIFIENAHGFTRQVTVEQRSQTQRYNKSKIIPKGFVDDEGECLRPLTNTELVSVIEAVNSDSWSAQERLIVLFALMTGARKQTVLTLRVKHVEALVQGELEPEGTYILKAGPGTGIDTKNNKPQTLHVPKSLAEDLITFVRSAYSKNRRQRFLQGYKTSYPALHVIPAGEEYVFLSEQANCYYMAGSDPRYSFVNTRPQGAVAETLKKKLMRSVPADFPKDFTFHWLRATFAYQLYQLLIPGLESCRLLPGDEIAIIQERLHHERRETTENYLKLFKMIPEKMRAQEDYEDSLFKMSSYRDLVVVERHGN
;
A
#
# COMPACT_ATOMS: atom_id res chain seq x y z
N MET A 1 -16.09 4.55 -9.54
CA MET A 1 -16.01 5.07 -10.93
C MET A 1 -14.92 4.28 -11.64
N ALA A 2 -15.27 3.54 -12.71
CA ALA A 2 -14.28 2.93 -13.57
C ALA A 2 -13.51 4.08 -14.26
N ALA A 3 -12.21 4.16 -14.05
CA ALA A 3 -11.38 5.09 -14.78
C ALA A 3 -11.56 4.77 -16.27
N PHE A 4 -11.99 5.74 -17.06
CA PHE A 4 -11.93 5.66 -18.50
C PHE A 4 -10.46 5.51 -18.88
N VAL A 5 -10.04 4.29 -19.16
CA VAL A 5 -8.73 4.02 -19.75
C VAL A 5 -8.83 4.54 -21.18
N ASN A 6 -8.11 5.62 -21.49
CA ASN A 6 -8.00 6.10 -22.86
C ASN A 6 -7.49 4.92 -23.73
N PRO A 7 -8.18 4.54 -24.81
CA PRO A 7 -7.78 3.41 -25.67
C PRO A 7 -6.33 3.55 -26.18
N GLU A 8 -5.88 4.77 -26.49
CA GLU A 8 -4.51 5.04 -26.90
C GLU A 8 -3.48 4.72 -25.80
N HIS A 9 -3.84 4.91 -24.52
CA HIS A 9 -2.96 4.60 -23.41
C HIS A 9 -2.65 3.11 -23.34
N SER A 10 -3.62 2.24 -23.63
CA SER A 10 -3.45 0.78 -23.57
C SER A 10 -2.62 0.21 -24.71
N THR A 11 -2.53 0.91 -25.85
CA THR A 11 -1.73 0.47 -27.01
C THR A 11 -0.29 0.94 -26.93
N ARG A 12 0.00 2.03 -26.18
CA ARG A 12 1.30 2.66 -26.13
C ARG A 12 2.13 2.30 -24.89
N LEU A 13 1.50 1.68 -23.88
CA LEU A 13 2.17 1.09 -22.73
C LEU A 13 1.97 -0.42 -22.78
N VAL A 14 3.01 -1.13 -23.20
CA VAL A 14 3.00 -2.59 -23.30
C VAL A 14 3.79 -3.18 -22.14
N VAL A 15 3.24 -4.23 -21.51
CA VAL A 15 3.96 -4.97 -20.48
C VAL A 15 4.58 -6.21 -21.13
N ILE A 16 5.91 -6.24 -21.20
CA ILE A 16 6.66 -7.40 -21.71
C ILE A 16 6.74 -8.43 -20.59
N PRO A 17 6.23 -9.66 -20.80
CA PRO A 17 6.17 -10.68 -19.75
C PRO A 17 7.54 -11.02 -19.16
N GLN A 18 8.56 -11.11 -20.00
CA GLN A 18 9.93 -11.43 -19.58
C GLN A 18 10.92 -10.73 -20.51
N VAL A 19 11.86 -10.03 -19.91
CA VAL A 19 13.06 -9.48 -20.59
C VAL A 19 14.25 -10.24 -20.07
N SER A 20 14.85 -11.04 -20.91
CA SER A 20 16.07 -11.81 -20.61
C SER A 20 17.30 -11.07 -21.15
N GLU A 21 18.44 -11.25 -20.53
CA GLU A 21 19.71 -10.65 -20.97
C GLU A 21 19.68 -9.09 -21.06
N ALA A 22 18.82 -8.44 -20.26
CA ALA A 22 18.71 -6.96 -20.20
C ALA A 22 20.02 -6.26 -19.77
N PHE A 23 21.07 -7.01 -19.51
CA PHE A 23 22.33 -6.55 -18.93
C PHE A 23 23.55 -6.82 -19.84
N GLY A 24 23.35 -7.11 -21.10
CA GLY A 24 24.44 -7.16 -22.08
C GLY A 24 25.11 -5.78 -22.18
N SER A 25 26.42 -5.73 -22.02
CA SER A 25 27.19 -4.51 -22.21
C SER A 25 27.55 -4.35 -23.70
N LEU A 26 27.36 -3.15 -24.24
CA LEU A 26 27.83 -2.80 -25.58
C LEU A 26 29.19 -2.13 -25.48
N TYR A 27 30.14 -2.62 -26.26
CA TYR A 27 31.47 -2.04 -26.37
C TYR A 27 31.71 -1.53 -27.78
N PHE A 28 32.41 -0.41 -27.87
CA PHE A 28 32.83 0.21 -29.11
C PHE A 28 34.35 0.22 -29.15
N GLY A 29 34.92 -0.14 -30.27
CA GLY A 29 36.37 -0.17 -30.45
C GLY A 29 36.96 -1.56 -30.40
N LEU A 30 37.80 -1.86 -29.40
CA LEU A 30 38.44 -3.17 -29.28
C LEU A 30 37.45 -4.27 -28.93
N GLU A 31 37.58 -5.42 -29.62
CA GLU A 31 36.75 -6.60 -29.40
C GLU A 31 37.07 -7.25 -28.06
N PRO A 32 36.10 -7.29 -27.09
CA PRO A 32 36.31 -7.99 -25.83
C PRO A 32 36.24 -9.50 -26.03
N GLU A 33 36.97 -10.26 -25.22
CA GLU A 33 36.93 -11.70 -25.23
C GLU A 33 35.51 -12.25 -24.95
N GLY A 34 35.06 -13.18 -25.78
CA GLY A 34 33.70 -13.76 -25.68
C GLY A 34 32.57 -12.84 -26.14
N SER A 35 32.88 -11.77 -26.86
CA SER A 35 31.90 -10.86 -27.43
C SER A 35 31.27 -11.41 -28.70
N THR A 36 30.10 -10.86 -29.05
CA THR A 36 29.46 -11.08 -30.35
C THR A 36 29.43 -9.75 -31.11
N PRO A 37 29.96 -9.69 -32.35
CA PRO A 37 29.87 -8.47 -33.14
C PRO A 37 28.41 -8.12 -33.45
N VAL A 38 28.06 -6.84 -33.31
CA VAL A 38 26.74 -6.31 -33.61
C VAL A 38 26.87 -5.03 -34.43
N GLU A 39 25.96 -4.84 -35.35
CA GLU A 39 25.84 -3.61 -36.11
C GLU A 39 24.76 -2.72 -35.47
N ILE A 40 25.14 -1.51 -35.08
CA ILE A 40 24.23 -0.55 -34.49
C ILE A 40 23.92 0.50 -35.54
N VAL A 41 22.67 0.55 -35.96
CA VAL A 41 22.23 1.58 -36.94
C VAL A 41 21.92 2.84 -36.16
N GLY A 42 22.80 3.83 -36.33
CA GLY A 42 22.63 5.20 -35.82
C GLY A 42 22.12 6.17 -36.87
N VAL A 43 21.90 7.42 -36.48
CA VAL A 43 21.45 8.49 -37.38
C VAL A 43 22.54 8.80 -38.45
N ASP A 44 23.79 8.61 -38.10
CA ASP A 44 24.97 8.89 -38.97
C ASP A 44 25.51 7.65 -39.68
N GLY A 45 24.79 6.53 -39.69
CA GLY A 45 25.16 5.28 -40.33
C GLY A 45 25.29 4.09 -39.39
N VAL A 46 25.89 2.99 -39.90
CA VAL A 46 26.10 1.76 -39.14
C VAL A 46 27.41 1.88 -38.37
N ILE A 47 27.33 1.71 -37.05
CA ILE A 47 28.47 1.68 -36.15
C ILE A 47 28.74 0.24 -35.73
N PRO A 48 29.95 -0.30 -35.99
CA PRO A 48 30.31 -1.61 -35.47
C PRO A 48 30.50 -1.57 -33.96
N GLY A 49 29.91 -2.53 -33.28
CA GLY A 49 30.01 -2.69 -31.82
C GLY A 49 30.12 -4.15 -31.45
N PHE A 50 30.41 -4.42 -30.19
CA PHE A 50 30.51 -5.75 -29.64
C PHE A 50 29.58 -5.90 -28.44
N GLN A 51 28.77 -6.94 -28.43
CA GLN A 51 27.94 -7.30 -27.31
C GLN A 51 28.63 -8.37 -26.48
N VAL A 52 28.97 -8.04 -25.25
CA VAL A 52 29.41 -9.03 -24.26
C VAL A 52 28.20 -9.58 -23.53
N ARG A 53 27.99 -10.87 -23.66
CA ARG A 53 27.04 -11.60 -22.83
C ARG A 53 27.77 -12.08 -21.60
N GLU A 54 27.44 -11.53 -20.46
CA GLU A 54 27.91 -12.09 -19.20
C GLU A 54 27.43 -13.54 -19.10
N SER A 55 28.33 -14.47 -18.74
CA SER A 55 28.02 -15.90 -18.61
C SER A 55 26.87 -16.09 -17.62
N ILE A 56 25.83 -16.71 -18.10
CA ILE A 56 24.54 -16.82 -17.43
C ILE A 56 24.62 -17.93 -16.38
N GLY A 57 24.76 -17.54 -15.12
CA GLY A 57 24.19 -18.36 -14.06
C GLY A 57 22.67 -18.24 -14.18
N ASP A 58 21.93 -19.22 -13.84
CA ASP A 58 20.49 -19.38 -13.87
C ASP A 58 19.68 -18.23 -14.56
N ALA A 59 19.20 -18.46 -15.79
CA ALA A 59 18.50 -17.47 -16.61
C ALA A 59 17.27 -16.85 -15.92
N VAL A 60 16.69 -17.55 -14.94
CA VAL A 60 15.54 -17.09 -14.16
C VAL A 60 15.94 -15.97 -13.20
N THR A 61 17.15 -16.01 -12.62
CA THR A 61 17.59 -15.00 -11.64
C THR A 61 17.96 -13.67 -12.28
N ARG A 62 18.24 -13.65 -13.58
CA ARG A 62 18.64 -12.44 -14.33
C ARG A 62 17.53 -11.84 -15.17
N SER A 63 16.40 -12.52 -15.32
CA SER A 63 15.26 -12.01 -16.08
C SER A 63 14.48 -10.95 -15.28
N ILE A 64 13.98 -9.94 -16.00
CA ILE A 64 13.03 -8.97 -15.48
C ILE A 64 11.64 -9.37 -16.00
N PHE A 65 10.70 -9.60 -15.08
CA PHE A 65 9.35 -9.98 -15.45
C PHE A 65 8.39 -8.80 -15.42
N ASN A 66 7.44 -8.81 -16.35
CA ASN A 66 6.38 -7.79 -16.45
C ASN A 66 6.92 -6.36 -16.58
N MET A 67 7.93 -6.19 -17.44
CA MET A 67 8.58 -4.90 -17.67
C MET A 67 7.69 -4.00 -18.54
N PRO A 68 7.35 -2.77 -18.10
CA PRO A 68 6.62 -1.83 -18.94
C PRO A 68 7.52 -1.21 -20.01
N PHE A 69 7.00 -1.10 -21.21
CA PHE A 69 7.63 -0.44 -22.36
C PHE A 69 6.71 0.61 -22.94
N LEU A 70 7.28 1.73 -23.33
CA LEU A 70 6.60 2.90 -23.88
C LEU A 70 6.91 3.08 -25.35
N PHE A 71 5.89 3.46 -26.10
CA PHE A 71 5.96 3.72 -27.53
C PHE A 71 5.44 5.13 -27.86
N HIS A 72 6.06 5.76 -28.85
CA HIS A 72 5.54 6.97 -29.49
C HIS A 72 4.25 6.69 -30.25
N LYS A 73 3.55 7.76 -30.65
CA LYS A 73 2.30 7.65 -31.44
C LYS A 73 2.51 6.92 -32.78
N ASN A 74 3.69 7.03 -33.36
CA ASN A 74 4.08 6.36 -34.61
C ASN A 74 4.44 4.87 -34.43
N GLY A 75 4.43 4.36 -33.19
CA GLY A 75 4.76 2.97 -32.86
C GLY A 75 6.25 2.71 -32.61
N GLU A 76 7.10 3.74 -32.69
CA GLU A 76 8.51 3.61 -32.33
C GLU A 76 8.70 3.54 -30.81
N PRO A 77 9.63 2.68 -30.30
CA PRO A 77 9.95 2.64 -28.88
C PRO A 77 10.53 3.99 -28.39
N TRP A 78 10.02 4.47 -27.26
CA TRP A 78 10.66 5.63 -26.59
C TRP A 78 11.91 5.16 -25.84
N LYS A 79 13.04 5.16 -26.54
CA LYS A 79 14.30 4.54 -26.11
C LYS A 79 14.78 5.05 -24.75
N GLU A 80 14.76 6.37 -24.55
CA GLU A 80 15.23 7.03 -23.34
C GLU A 80 14.38 6.65 -22.13
N ALA A 81 13.05 6.65 -22.30
CA ALA A 81 12.13 6.28 -21.22
C ALA A 81 12.23 4.79 -20.89
N ASN A 82 12.33 3.91 -21.87
CA ASN A 82 12.50 2.49 -21.66
C ASN A 82 13.83 2.16 -20.96
N SER A 83 14.91 2.85 -21.34
CA SER A 83 16.21 2.74 -20.66
C SER A 83 16.14 3.21 -19.21
N PHE A 84 15.45 4.34 -18.96
CA PHE A 84 15.21 4.81 -17.59
C PHE A 84 14.43 3.79 -16.74
N LEU A 85 13.38 3.19 -17.29
CA LEU A 85 12.57 2.20 -16.59
C LEU A 85 13.38 0.94 -16.28
N ILE A 86 14.22 0.47 -17.21
CA ILE A 86 15.14 -0.66 -16.98
C ILE A 86 16.16 -0.31 -15.89
N HIS A 87 16.76 0.89 -15.94
CA HIS A 87 17.70 1.36 -14.92
C HIS A 87 17.10 1.35 -13.50
N LEU A 88 15.83 1.70 -13.34
CA LEU A 88 15.15 1.65 -12.03
C LEU A 88 15.04 0.24 -11.43
N VAL A 89 15.03 -0.80 -12.28
CA VAL A 89 14.86 -2.20 -11.86
C VAL A 89 16.21 -2.91 -11.78
N ARG A 90 17.17 -2.53 -12.63
CA ARG A 90 18.48 -3.18 -12.77
C ARG A 90 19.27 -3.21 -11.46
N ASP A 91 19.33 -2.11 -10.74
CA ASP A 91 20.16 -1.95 -9.55
C ASP A 91 19.55 -2.57 -8.29
N LYS A 92 18.38 -3.19 -8.39
CA LYS A 92 17.73 -3.87 -7.27
C LYS A 92 18.23 -5.32 -7.22
N HIS A 93 19.18 -5.60 -6.34
CA HIS A 93 19.82 -6.91 -6.14
C HIS A 93 18.91 -8.01 -5.54
N ALA A 94 17.62 -7.80 -5.40
CA ALA A 94 16.70 -8.78 -4.83
C ALA A 94 16.28 -9.83 -5.87
N HIS A 95 16.17 -11.10 -5.44
CA HIS A 95 15.64 -12.22 -6.23
C HIS A 95 14.23 -11.94 -6.77
N ASN A 96 13.45 -11.13 -6.06
CA ASN A 96 12.17 -10.58 -6.52
C ASN A 96 12.38 -9.13 -6.94
N ARG A 97 12.49 -8.87 -8.23
CA ARG A 97 12.57 -7.51 -8.81
C ARG A 97 11.17 -7.01 -9.16
N PRO A 98 10.44 -6.38 -8.21
CA PRO A 98 9.10 -5.90 -8.49
C PRO A 98 9.15 -4.74 -9.47
N THR A 99 8.41 -4.86 -10.56
CA THR A 99 8.27 -3.82 -11.60
C THR A 99 7.11 -2.85 -11.35
N ASP A 100 6.46 -2.92 -10.19
CA ASP A 100 5.29 -2.09 -9.88
C ASP A 100 5.61 -0.59 -9.87
N ASP A 101 6.78 -0.23 -9.35
CA ASP A 101 7.23 1.17 -9.37
C ASP A 101 7.53 1.62 -10.80
N ALA A 102 8.19 0.77 -11.59
CA ALA A 102 8.43 1.03 -13.00
C ALA A 102 7.11 1.17 -13.79
N LYS A 103 6.11 0.32 -13.54
CA LYS A 103 4.77 0.43 -14.16
C LYS A 103 4.07 1.74 -13.81
N ARG A 104 4.11 2.14 -12.54
CA ARG A 104 3.54 3.44 -12.12
C ARG A 104 4.24 4.61 -12.76
N LYS A 105 5.57 4.57 -12.85
CA LYS A 105 6.35 5.61 -13.51
C LYS A 105 6.14 5.62 -15.02
N ALA A 106 6.05 4.46 -15.66
CA ALA A 106 5.73 4.32 -17.07
C ALA A 106 4.40 4.98 -17.43
N SER A 107 3.35 4.72 -16.64
CA SER A 107 2.04 5.36 -16.87
C SER A 107 2.10 6.88 -16.78
N ARG A 108 2.89 7.43 -15.85
CA ARG A 108 3.06 8.89 -15.71
C ARG A 108 3.94 9.49 -16.81
N LEU A 109 4.94 8.77 -17.28
CA LEU A 109 5.74 9.18 -18.42
C LEU A 109 4.94 9.14 -19.71
N LEU A 110 4.06 8.16 -19.89
CA LEU A 110 3.18 8.13 -21.05
C LEU A 110 2.19 9.30 -21.06
N ASP A 111 1.63 9.67 -19.92
CA ASP A 111 0.79 10.88 -19.79
C ASP A 111 1.56 12.14 -20.24
N TYR A 112 2.83 12.26 -19.83
CA TYR A 112 3.70 13.34 -20.26
C TYR A 112 4.00 13.29 -21.77
N LEU A 113 4.32 12.12 -22.32
CA LEU A 113 4.59 11.94 -23.75
C LEU A 113 3.37 12.31 -24.59
N MET A 114 2.19 11.79 -24.22
CA MET A 114 0.92 12.12 -24.90
C MET A 114 0.68 13.63 -24.91
N PHE A 115 0.86 14.29 -23.75
CA PHE A 115 0.74 15.74 -23.65
C PHE A 115 1.70 16.47 -24.60
N THR A 116 2.97 16.05 -24.70
CA THR A 116 3.94 16.70 -25.57
C THR A 116 3.62 16.50 -27.06
N GLU A 117 3.18 15.30 -27.43
CA GLU A 117 2.78 14.98 -28.80
C GLU A 117 1.48 15.69 -29.23
N GLU A 118 0.46 15.74 -28.36
CA GLU A 118 -0.81 16.44 -28.62
C GLU A 118 -0.64 17.96 -28.78
N ASN A 119 0.39 18.54 -28.20
CA ASN A 119 0.65 19.98 -28.23
C ASN A 119 1.86 20.35 -29.09
N ASP A 120 2.37 19.44 -29.91
CA ASP A 120 3.54 19.63 -30.78
C ASP A 120 4.75 20.20 -30.03
N ILE A 121 5.00 19.70 -28.82
CA ILE A 121 6.11 20.12 -27.98
C ILE A 121 7.28 19.18 -28.19
N ASN A 122 8.43 19.70 -28.63
CA ASN A 122 9.68 18.96 -28.55
C ASN A 122 10.10 18.83 -27.07
N TRP A 123 9.99 17.63 -26.52
CA TRP A 123 10.31 17.36 -25.11
C TRP A 123 11.79 17.54 -24.76
N LEU A 124 12.69 17.65 -25.76
CA LEU A 124 14.12 17.94 -25.58
C LEU A 124 14.44 19.44 -25.67
N ASP A 125 13.50 20.28 -26.08
CA ASP A 125 13.76 21.72 -26.27
C ASP A 125 13.55 22.52 -24.98
N PHE A 126 14.64 22.84 -24.33
CA PHE A 126 14.72 23.76 -23.20
C PHE A 126 15.35 25.12 -23.54
N SER A 127 15.47 25.49 -24.83
CA SER A 127 16.08 26.72 -25.27
C SER A 127 15.28 27.97 -24.87
N GLY A 128 13.97 27.84 -24.66
CA GLY A 128 13.06 28.93 -24.36
C GLY A 128 13.51 29.80 -23.19
N LYS A 129 13.64 31.15 -23.43
CA LYS A 129 14.01 32.12 -22.38
C LYS A 129 12.97 32.17 -21.24
N ARG A 130 11.68 32.14 -21.60
CA ARG A 130 10.60 32.14 -20.62
C ARG A 130 10.40 30.74 -20.06
N ILE A 131 10.43 30.59 -18.74
CA ILE A 131 10.29 29.34 -18.04
C ILE A 131 8.96 28.65 -18.41
N THR A 132 7.89 29.43 -18.55
CA THR A 132 6.53 28.92 -18.86
C THR A 132 6.42 28.26 -20.24
N LEU A 133 7.37 28.49 -21.15
CA LEU A 133 7.37 27.87 -22.48
C LEU A 133 8.09 26.52 -22.52
N ARG A 134 8.85 26.18 -21.48
CA ARG A 134 9.59 24.93 -21.41
C ARG A 134 8.65 23.73 -21.24
N PRO A 135 8.97 22.56 -21.80
CA PRO A 135 8.08 21.39 -21.82
C PRO A 135 7.53 21.00 -20.44
N THR A 136 8.37 20.92 -19.43
CA THR A 136 7.99 20.50 -18.07
C THR A 136 7.09 21.52 -17.37
N TYR A 137 7.30 22.81 -17.58
CA TYR A 137 6.46 23.87 -17.01
C TYR A 137 5.09 23.96 -17.71
N ARG A 138 5.06 23.74 -19.03
CA ARG A 138 3.79 23.62 -19.78
C ARG A 138 2.99 22.43 -19.28
N TYR A 139 3.65 21.29 -19.09
CA TYR A 139 3.01 20.11 -18.53
C TYR A 139 2.49 20.32 -17.10
N HIS A 140 3.29 20.97 -16.23
CA HIS A 140 2.85 21.32 -14.88
C HIS A 140 1.60 22.20 -14.91
N ALA A 141 1.58 23.25 -15.74
CA ALA A 141 0.40 24.11 -15.92
C ALA A 141 -0.81 23.34 -16.42
N HIS A 142 -0.63 22.41 -17.36
CA HIS A 142 -1.67 21.51 -17.84
C HIS A 142 -2.26 20.63 -16.72
N LEU A 143 -1.41 19.98 -15.92
CA LEU A 143 -1.84 19.17 -14.80
C LEU A 143 -2.64 19.97 -13.77
N MET A 144 -2.27 21.22 -13.56
CA MET A 144 -2.95 22.14 -12.65
C MET A 144 -4.34 22.57 -13.13
N ALA A 145 -4.50 22.70 -14.44
CA ALA A 145 -5.77 23.08 -15.06
C ALA A 145 -6.78 21.92 -15.11
N MET A 146 -6.32 20.66 -14.92
CA MET A 146 -7.19 19.49 -14.94
C MET A 146 -8.05 19.41 -13.67
N GLU A 147 -9.37 19.42 -13.84
CA GLU A 147 -10.32 19.22 -12.76
C GLU A 147 -10.14 17.83 -12.13
N GLY A 148 -10.19 17.76 -10.79
CA GLY A 148 -10.13 16.51 -10.02
C GLY A 148 -8.72 15.98 -9.74
N ARG A 149 -7.64 16.58 -10.25
CA ARG A 149 -6.27 16.22 -9.88
C ARG A 149 -5.78 17.07 -8.69
N GLY A 150 -5.63 16.45 -7.52
CA GLY A 150 -5.09 17.14 -6.34
C GLY A 150 -3.57 17.38 -6.45
N ALA A 151 -3.06 18.37 -5.70
CA ALA A 151 -1.66 18.78 -5.68
C ALA A 151 -0.68 17.60 -5.45
N ALA A 152 -1.04 16.64 -4.57
CA ALA A 152 -0.23 15.44 -4.33
C ALA A 152 -0.04 14.58 -5.59
N VAL A 153 -1.09 14.46 -6.41
CA VAL A 153 -1.04 13.71 -7.67
C VAL A 153 -0.17 14.47 -8.67
N CYS A 154 -0.38 15.79 -8.84
CA CYS A 154 0.45 16.63 -9.73
C CYS A 154 1.94 16.52 -9.36
N ASN A 155 2.27 16.57 -8.06
CA ASN A 155 3.65 16.41 -7.57
C ASN A 155 4.25 15.04 -7.91
N GLN A 156 3.44 13.98 -7.90
CA GLN A 156 3.90 12.65 -8.30
C GLN A 156 4.21 12.58 -9.80
N TYR A 157 3.40 13.19 -10.66
CA TYR A 157 3.60 13.22 -12.11
C TYR A 157 4.84 14.05 -12.47
N THR A 158 4.92 15.28 -12.00
CA THR A 158 6.10 16.15 -12.25
C THR A 158 7.37 15.58 -11.63
N GLY A 159 7.24 14.84 -10.49
CA GLY A 159 8.36 14.16 -9.85
C GLY A 159 8.98 13.06 -10.70
N VAL A 160 8.15 12.26 -11.36
CA VAL A 160 8.62 11.20 -12.27
C VAL A 160 9.28 11.81 -13.51
N VAL A 161 8.66 12.84 -14.10
CA VAL A 161 9.23 13.55 -15.26
C VAL A 161 10.59 14.15 -14.92
N TYR A 162 10.74 14.76 -13.75
CA TYR A 162 12.04 15.30 -13.29
C TYR A 162 13.09 14.19 -13.09
N GLN A 163 12.74 13.06 -12.49
CA GLN A 163 13.65 11.91 -12.36
C GLN A 163 14.08 11.36 -13.73
N PHE A 164 13.15 11.29 -14.66
CA PHE A 164 13.44 10.90 -16.03
C PHE A 164 14.47 11.85 -16.68
N TYR A 165 14.28 13.16 -16.59
CA TYR A 165 15.25 14.12 -17.16
C TYR A 165 16.60 14.08 -16.44
N LYS A 166 16.66 13.84 -15.13
CA LYS A 166 17.93 13.58 -14.42
C LYS A 166 18.70 12.39 -15.03
N PHE A 167 17.97 11.33 -15.39
CA PHE A 167 18.55 10.18 -16.06
C PHE A 167 18.99 10.51 -17.49
N VAL A 168 18.12 11.13 -18.26
CA VAL A 168 18.38 11.51 -19.66
C VAL A 168 19.57 12.47 -19.77
N SER A 169 19.67 13.47 -18.89
CA SER A 169 20.79 14.43 -18.90
C SER A 169 22.14 13.76 -18.58
N LYS A 170 22.12 12.65 -17.84
CA LYS A 170 23.34 11.91 -17.48
C LYS A 170 23.80 10.93 -18.56
N TYR A 171 22.86 10.28 -19.26
CA TYR A 171 23.19 9.13 -20.10
C TYR A 171 22.85 9.27 -21.59
N TRP A 172 22.01 10.25 -21.98
CA TRP A 172 21.48 10.33 -23.34
C TRP A 172 21.71 11.66 -24.04
N HIS A 173 21.32 12.78 -23.43
CA HIS A 173 21.28 14.08 -24.05
C HIS A 173 21.88 15.16 -23.11
N SER A 174 22.59 16.11 -23.66
CA SER A 174 23.10 17.25 -22.89
C SER A 174 21.97 18.22 -22.59
N ILE A 175 21.34 18.08 -21.42
CA ILE A 175 20.24 18.91 -20.93
C ILE A 175 20.65 19.58 -19.63
N ASP A 176 20.51 20.89 -19.56
CA ASP A 176 20.66 21.63 -18.30
C ASP A 176 19.48 21.34 -17.38
N ILE A 177 19.72 20.62 -16.32
CA ILE A 177 18.68 20.15 -15.40
C ILE A 177 17.99 21.29 -14.63
N GLU A 178 18.68 22.45 -14.46
CA GLU A 178 18.07 23.63 -13.85
C GLU A 178 17.02 24.29 -14.77
N ARG A 179 17.13 24.04 -16.08
CA ARG A 179 16.11 24.49 -17.04
C ARG A 179 14.91 23.57 -17.09
N VAL A 180 15.07 22.31 -16.68
CA VAL A 180 13.97 21.33 -16.53
C VAL A 180 13.09 21.69 -15.34
N ASP A 181 13.71 21.95 -14.18
CA ASP A 181 13.02 22.40 -12.96
C ASP A 181 14.03 23.12 -12.06
N THR A 182 13.68 24.29 -11.58
CA THR A 182 14.54 25.03 -10.65
C THR A 182 14.47 24.39 -9.28
N VAL A 183 15.61 23.98 -8.75
CA VAL A 183 15.72 23.28 -7.46
C VAL A 183 16.40 24.18 -6.43
N LYS A 184 15.76 24.33 -5.27
CA LYS A 184 16.35 24.97 -4.10
C LYS A 184 16.63 23.93 -3.04
N GLN A 185 17.83 23.96 -2.48
CA GLN A 185 18.14 23.17 -1.28
C GLN A 185 17.57 23.89 -0.05
N ILE A 186 16.73 23.18 0.69
CA ILE A 186 16.18 23.66 1.95
C ILE A 186 16.58 22.71 3.07
N ASN A 187 16.95 23.28 4.21
CA ASN A 187 17.21 22.49 5.40
C ASN A 187 15.92 22.31 6.19
N ILE A 188 15.53 21.07 6.39
CA ILE A 188 14.37 20.70 7.21
C ILE A 188 14.89 20.07 8.49
N PHE A 189 14.34 20.49 9.62
CA PHE A 189 14.58 19.85 10.90
C PHE A 189 13.54 18.75 11.11
N ILE A 190 13.99 17.51 11.21
CA ILE A 190 13.14 16.36 11.50
C ILE A 190 13.38 15.96 12.94
N GLU A 191 12.35 16.04 13.77
CA GLU A 191 12.38 15.56 15.13
C GLU A 191 12.12 14.06 15.17
N ASN A 192 13.02 13.31 15.80
CA ASN A 192 12.87 11.87 16.00
C ASN A 192 11.94 11.60 17.19
N ALA A 193 11.39 10.40 17.27
CA ALA A 193 10.51 9.94 18.36
C ALA A 193 11.14 10.08 19.78
N HIS A 194 12.44 10.32 19.87
CA HIS A 194 13.19 10.54 21.11
C HIS A 194 13.57 12.01 21.35
N GLY A 195 12.95 12.96 20.65
CA GLY A 195 13.20 14.40 20.83
C GLY A 195 14.50 14.92 20.20
N PHE A 196 15.27 14.08 19.50
CA PHE A 196 16.48 14.56 18.80
C PHE A 196 16.10 15.17 17.45
N THR A 197 16.54 16.40 17.24
CA THR A 197 16.34 17.11 15.96
C THR A 197 17.49 16.80 15.02
N ARG A 198 17.19 16.25 13.85
CA ARG A 198 18.16 16.03 12.77
C ARG A 198 17.88 17.01 11.64
N GLN A 199 18.90 17.75 11.24
CA GLN A 199 18.86 18.57 10.03
C GLN A 199 19.02 17.67 8.80
N VAL A 200 18.07 17.76 7.87
CA VAL A 200 18.11 17.07 6.57
C VAL A 200 17.97 18.10 5.47
N THR A 201 18.93 18.12 4.57
CA THR A 201 18.83 18.95 3.36
C THR A 201 17.95 18.26 2.33
N VAL A 202 16.90 18.92 1.90
CA VAL A 202 15.93 18.39 0.92
C VAL A 202 15.87 19.30 -0.29
N GLU A 203 15.85 18.70 -1.48
CA GLU A 203 15.62 19.41 -2.73
C GLU A 203 14.15 19.82 -2.85
N GLN A 204 13.88 21.11 -2.88
CA GLN A 204 12.55 21.65 -3.20
C GLN A 204 12.51 22.12 -4.64
N ARG A 205 11.75 21.43 -5.49
CA ARG A 205 11.53 21.76 -6.89
C ARG A 205 10.47 22.87 -7.04
N SER A 206 10.65 23.75 -8.01
CA SER A 206 9.69 24.85 -8.29
C SER A 206 8.32 24.33 -8.73
N GLN A 207 8.26 23.18 -9.40
CA GLN A 207 7.03 22.53 -9.84
C GLN A 207 6.36 21.67 -8.73
N THR A 208 6.82 21.79 -7.48
CA THR A 208 6.21 21.11 -6.36
C THR A 208 5.24 22.05 -5.64
N GLN A 209 3.98 21.65 -5.61
CA GLN A 209 2.96 22.37 -4.86
C GLN A 209 2.98 22.01 -3.39
N ARG A 210 2.87 23.01 -2.55
CA ARG A 210 2.55 22.80 -1.14
C ARG A 210 1.07 22.42 -1.05
N TYR A 211 0.79 21.32 -0.42
CA TYR A 211 -0.57 20.96 -0.05
C TYR A 211 -0.60 20.65 1.44
N ASN A 212 -1.61 21.15 2.10
CA ASN A 212 -1.85 20.76 3.48
C ASN A 212 -2.26 19.30 3.48
N LYS A 213 -1.46 18.46 4.12
CA LYS A 213 -1.83 17.04 4.34
C LYS A 213 -3.00 16.89 5.32
N SER A 214 -3.44 17.98 5.94
CA SER A 214 -4.57 17.93 6.85
C SER A 214 -5.85 17.57 6.07
N LYS A 215 -6.08 16.25 5.91
CA LYS A 215 -7.43 15.78 5.72
C LYS A 215 -8.23 16.36 6.87
N ILE A 216 -9.36 16.96 6.55
CA ILE A 216 -10.36 17.25 7.59
C ILE A 216 -10.81 15.87 8.08
N ILE A 217 -10.33 15.48 9.25
CA ILE A 217 -10.76 14.24 9.89
C ILE A 217 -12.15 14.53 10.47
N PRO A 218 -13.20 13.81 10.05
CA PRO A 218 -14.53 14.00 10.62
C PRO A 218 -14.51 13.81 12.13
N LYS A 219 -15.35 14.54 12.85
CA LYS A 219 -15.52 14.36 14.30
C LYS A 219 -15.87 12.89 14.58
N GLY A 220 -15.19 12.27 15.54
CA GLY A 220 -15.41 10.86 15.87
C GLY A 220 -14.59 9.87 15.04
N PHE A 221 -13.65 10.35 14.21
CA PHE A 221 -12.75 9.52 13.43
C PHE A 221 -11.28 9.81 13.77
N VAL A 222 -10.41 8.87 13.45
CA VAL A 222 -8.95 9.03 13.43
C VAL A 222 -8.44 8.74 12.03
N ASP A 223 -7.35 9.42 11.64
CA ASP A 223 -6.63 9.07 10.41
C ASP A 223 -5.58 8.00 10.74
N ASP A 224 -5.74 6.83 10.15
CA ASP A 224 -4.71 5.80 10.14
C ASP A 224 -4.40 5.48 8.68
N GLU A 225 -3.19 5.84 8.26
CA GLU A 225 -2.67 5.55 6.92
C GLU A 225 -3.45 6.16 5.75
N GLY A 226 -4.13 7.28 5.99
CA GLY A 226 -4.94 7.96 5.00
C GLY A 226 -6.38 7.45 4.90
N GLU A 227 -6.79 6.52 5.76
CA GLU A 227 -8.18 6.11 5.94
C GLU A 227 -8.75 6.73 7.23
N CYS A 228 -9.98 7.26 7.16
CA CYS A 228 -10.70 7.71 8.33
C CYS A 228 -11.34 6.51 9.00
N LEU A 229 -10.90 6.19 10.22
CA LEU A 229 -11.35 5.03 10.98
C LEU A 229 -12.07 5.47 12.24
N ARG A 230 -13.06 4.67 12.63
CA ARG A 230 -13.63 4.70 13.97
C ARG A 230 -13.92 3.28 14.46
N PRO A 231 -13.96 3.02 15.75
CA PRO A 231 -14.45 1.75 16.26
C PRO A 231 -15.94 1.60 15.97
N LEU A 232 -16.39 0.36 15.85
CA LEU A 232 -17.80 0.03 15.89
C LEU A 232 -18.35 0.27 17.30
N THR A 233 -19.55 0.78 17.39
CA THR A 233 -20.30 0.79 18.66
C THR A 233 -20.65 -0.65 19.08
N ASN A 234 -21.08 -0.84 20.33
CA ASN A 234 -21.45 -2.18 20.80
C ASN A 234 -22.60 -2.77 19.99
N THR A 235 -23.59 -1.96 19.61
CA THR A 235 -24.73 -2.40 18.78
C THR A 235 -24.29 -2.77 17.37
N GLU A 236 -23.43 -1.96 16.74
CA GLU A 236 -22.86 -2.24 15.43
C GLU A 236 -21.99 -3.50 15.46
N LEU A 237 -21.18 -3.69 16.52
CA LEU A 237 -20.35 -4.88 16.69
C LEU A 237 -21.18 -6.13 16.84
N VAL A 238 -22.24 -6.12 17.65
CA VAL A 238 -23.20 -7.22 17.79
C VAL A 238 -23.80 -7.57 16.42
N SER A 239 -24.26 -6.57 15.67
CA SER A 239 -24.81 -6.77 14.32
C SER A 239 -23.80 -7.41 13.36
N VAL A 240 -22.52 -7.02 13.44
CA VAL A 240 -21.46 -7.67 12.64
C VAL A 240 -21.27 -9.12 13.06
N ILE A 241 -21.19 -9.41 14.36
CA ILE A 241 -20.99 -10.78 14.87
C ILE A 241 -22.17 -11.68 14.50
N GLU A 242 -23.41 -11.21 14.63
CA GLU A 242 -24.61 -11.95 14.23
C GLU A 242 -24.60 -12.21 12.71
N ALA A 243 -24.28 -11.20 11.91
CA ALA A 243 -24.21 -11.34 10.47
C ALA A 243 -23.19 -12.40 10.04
N VAL A 244 -21.95 -12.34 10.55
CA VAL A 244 -20.90 -13.29 10.16
C VAL A 244 -21.13 -14.70 10.69
N ASN A 245 -21.92 -14.87 11.76
CA ASN A 245 -22.31 -16.16 12.30
C ASN A 245 -23.54 -16.77 11.63
N SER A 246 -24.24 -16.03 10.77
CA SER A 246 -25.38 -16.56 10.03
C SER A 246 -24.99 -17.63 9.01
N ASP A 247 -25.92 -18.50 8.63
CA ASP A 247 -25.71 -19.60 7.68
C ASP A 247 -25.32 -19.11 6.27
N SER A 248 -25.60 -17.85 5.96
CA SER A 248 -25.21 -17.23 4.68
C SER A 248 -23.71 -17.00 4.55
N TRP A 249 -22.95 -17.04 5.66
CA TRP A 249 -21.51 -16.84 5.68
C TRP A 249 -20.76 -18.18 5.73
N SER A 250 -19.84 -18.37 4.80
CA SER A 250 -18.94 -19.53 4.84
C SER A 250 -17.98 -19.44 6.03
N ALA A 251 -17.50 -20.58 6.52
CA ALA A 251 -16.50 -20.61 7.58
C ALA A 251 -15.26 -19.78 7.27
N GLN A 252 -14.81 -19.78 5.99
CA GLN A 252 -13.68 -18.97 5.56
C GLN A 252 -13.93 -17.46 5.67
N GLU A 253 -15.07 -16.99 5.19
CA GLU A 253 -15.43 -15.56 5.26
C GLU A 253 -15.53 -15.08 6.69
N ARG A 254 -16.18 -15.90 7.55
CA ARG A 254 -16.29 -15.68 8.99
C ARG A 254 -14.91 -15.55 9.62
N LEU A 255 -14.02 -16.51 9.39
CA LEU A 255 -12.67 -16.52 9.95
C LEU A 255 -11.81 -15.34 9.52
N ILE A 256 -11.94 -14.86 8.27
CA ILE A 256 -11.24 -13.68 7.81
C ILE A 256 -11.64 -12.44 8.61
N VAL A 257 -12.95 -12.26 8.85
CA VAL A 257 -13.47 -11.12 9.62
C VAL A 257 -13.10 -11.26 11.09
N LEU A 258 -13.32 -12.43 11.70
CA LEU A 258 -13.01 -12.66 13.12
C LEU A 258 -11.52 -12.55 13.40
N PHE A 259 -10.65 -13.03 12.52
CA PHE A 259 -9.21 -12.90 12.69
C PHE A 259 -8.79 -11.42 12.73
N ALA A 260 -9.30 -10.60 11.80
CA ALA A 260 -9.02 -9.16 11.80
C ALA A 260 -9.57 -8.47 13.06
N LEU A 261 -10.79 -8.81 13.48
CA LEU A 261 -11.46 -8.23 14.64
C LEU A 261 -10.78 -8.60 15.97
N MET A 262 -10.38 -9.87 16.13
CA MET A 262 -9.87 -10.40 17.40
C MET A 262 -8.36 -10.21 17.59
N THR A 263 -7.60 -9.90 16.50
CA THR A 263 -6.15 -9.69 16.57
C THR A 263 -5.71 -8.29 16.17
N GLY A 264 -6.60 -7.48 15.61
CA GLY A 264 -6.28 -6.17 15.04
C GLY A 264 -5.40 -6.25 13.78
N ALA A 265 -5.23 -7.44 13.20
CA ALA A 265 -4.37 -7.64 12.02
C ALA A 265 -4.92 -6.92 10.78
N ARG A 266 -4.00 -6.40 9.96
CA ARG A 266 -4.37 -5.81 8.66
C ARG A 266 -4.74 -6.88 7.64
N LYS A 267 -5.56 -6.53 6.63
CA LYS A 267 -6.03 -7.46 5.60
C LYS A 267 -4.91 -8.28 4.95
N GLN A 268 -3.76 -7.67 4.66
CA GLN A 268 -2.63 -8.40 4.06
C GLN A 268 -2.09 -9.47 4.99
N THR A 269 -1.95 -9.18 6.29
CA THR A 269 -1.47 -10.13 7.30
C THR A 269 -2.44 -11.30 7.44
N VAL A 270 -3.74 -11.02 7.51
CA VAL A 270 -4.79 -12.06 7.56
C VAL A 270 -4.74 -12.96 6.32
N LEU A 271 -4.69 -12.36 5.13
CA LEU A 271 -4.84 -13.07 3.85
C LEU A 271 -3.56 -13.77 3.37
N THR A 272 -2.42 -13.51 4.01
CA THR A 272 -1.16 -14.20 3.72
C THR A 272 -0.81 -15.28 4.72
N LEU A 273 -1.72 -15.57 5.68
CA LEU A 273 -1.56 -16.67 6.64
C LEU A 273 -1.36 -18.01 5.92
N ARG A 274 -0.39 -18.82 6.41
CA ARG A 274 -0.06 -20.13 5.85
C ARG A 274 -0.53 -21.23 6.77
N VAL A 275 -0.74 -22.43 6.22
CA VAL A 275 -1.17 -23.62 6.97
C VAL A 275 -0.22 -23.92 8.12
N LYS A 276 1.09 -23.87 7.90
CA LYS A 276 2.13 -24.10 8.92
C LYS A 276 1.95 -23.22 10.16
N HIS A 277 1.50 -21.96 9.97
CA HIS A 277 1.33 -21.04 11.09
C HIS A 277 0.14 -21.47 12.00
N VAL A 278 -0.95 -21.91 11.36
CA VAL A 278 -2.12 -22.41 12.12
C VAL A 278 -1.81 -23.70 12.87
N GLU A 279 -1.06 -24.60 12.22
CA GLU A 279 -0.61 -25.85 12.86
C GLU A 279 0.34 -25.56 14.01
N ALA A 280 1.28 -24.62 13.84
CA ALA A 280 2.21 -24.22 14.88
C ALA A 280 1.52 -23.54 16.08
N LEU A 281 0.45 -22.76 15.85
CA LEU A 281 -0.32 -22.14 16.94
C LEU A 281 -0.86 -23.18 17.90
N VAL A 282 -1.49 -24.23 17.37
CA VAL A 282 -2.15 -25.27 18.21
C VAL A 282 -1.14 -26.19 18.90
N GLN A 283 0.09 -26.26 18.39
CA GLN A 283 1.20 -26.99 19.00
C GLN A 283 2.00 -26.14 20.00
N GLY A 284 1.82 -24.81 19.95
CA GLY A 284 2.51 -23.86 20.81
C GLY A 284 1.95 -23.82 22.24
N GLU A 285 2.66 -23.13 23.11
CA GLU A 285 2.21 -22.86 24.47
C GLU A 285 1.11 -21.80 24.47
N LEU A 286 0.10 -22.02 25.30
CA LEU A 286 -0.97 -21.05 25.54
C LEU A 286 -0.48 -20.04 26.58
N GLU A 287 -0.49 -18.77 26.23
CA GLU A 287 -0.18 -17.69 27.17
C GLU A 287 -1.23 -17.63 28.31
N PRO A 288 -0.86 -17.08 29.47
CA PRO A 288 -1.78 -16.98 30.63
C PRO A 288 -3.10 -16.26 30.30
N GLU A 289 -3.07 -15.32 29.33
CA GLU A 289 -4.24 -14.58 28.88
C GLU A 289 -5.16 -15.38 27.95
N GLY A 290 -4.88 -16.65 27.70
CA GLY A 290 -5.68 -17.51 26.83
C GLY A 290 -5.46 -17.26 25.34
N THR A 291 -4.28 -16.77 24.98
CA THR A 291 -3.90 -16.51 23.59
C THR A 291 -2.65 -17.29 23.18
N TYR A 292 -2.55 -17.57 21.89
CA TYR A 292 -1.34 -18.09 21.27
C TYR A 292 -0.58 -16.95 20.58
N ILE A 293 0.74 -17.04 20.52
CA ILE A 293 1.61 -16.07 19.86
C ILE A 293 1.83 -16.46 18.41
N LEU A 294 1.49 -15.54 17.48
CA LEU A 294 1.77 -15.66 16.06
C LEU A 294 2.74 -14.57 15.63
N LYS A 295 3.93 -14.96 15.17
CA LYS A 295 4.91 -14.04 14.57
C LYS A 295 4.59 -13.84 13.10
N ALA A 296 4.58 -12.58 12.63
CA ALA A 296 4.36 -12.19 11.25
C ALA A 296 5.41 -11.17 10.79
N GLY A 297 5.69 -11.09 9.49
CA GLY A 297 6.66 -10.18 8.90
C GLY A 297 7.87 -10.90 8.30
N PRO A 298 9.04 -10.25 8.26
CA PRO A 298 10.22 -10.78 7.57
C PRO A 298 10.56 -12.21 7.96
N GLY A 299 10.78 -13.08 6.97
CA GLY A 299 11.15 -14.49 7.17
C GLY A 299 10.03 -15.43 7.58
N THR A 300 8.82 -14.94 7.90
CA THR A 300 7.71 -15.81 8.31
C THR A 300 6.86 -16.32 7.14
N GLY A 301 6.84 -15.60 6.02
CA GLY A 301 5.92 -15.84 4.90
C GLY A 301 4.56 -15.15 5.05
N ILE A 302 4.31 -14.46 6.17
CA ILE A 302 3.14 -13.60 6.39
C ILE A 302 3.55 -12.15 6.12
N ASP A 303 2.87 -11.49 5.20
CA ASP A 303 3.15 -10.11 4.87
C ASP A 303 2.61 -9.16 5.93
N THR A 304 3.42 -8.19 6.25
CA THR A 304 3.06 -7.06 7.11
C THR A 304 3.32 -5.74 6.39
N LYS A 305 2.68 -4.67 6.82
CA LYS A 305 2.92 -3.35 6.23
C LYS A 305 4.38 -2.94 6.45
N ASN A 306 5.00 -2.45 5.38
CA ASN A 306 6.41 -2.04 5.35
C ASN A 306 7.38 -3.18 5.74
N ASN A 307 6.94 -4.43 5.61
CA ASN A 307 7.71 -5.63 5.97
C ASN A 307 8.28 -5.59 7.41
N LYS A 308 7.45 -5.10 8.38
CA LYS A 308 7.87 -4.99 9.79
C LYS A 308 7.48 -6.22 10.58
N PRO A 309 8.33 -6.65 11.53
CA PRO A 309 7.98 -7.75 12.42
C PRO A 309 6.77 -7.38 13.29
N GLN A 310 5.87 -8.33 13.46
CA GLN A 310 4.67 -8.20 14.28
C GLN A 310 4.46 -9.46 15.11
N THR A 311 3.95 -9.27 16.33
CA THR A 311 3.54 -10.34 17.23
C THR A 311 2.03 -10.24 17.44
N LEU A 312 1.27 -11.18 16.90
CA LEU A 312 -0.18 -11.22 17.05
C LEU A 312 -0.55 -12.19 18.18
N HIS A 313 -1.50 -11.79 19.01
CA HIS A 313 -2.07 -12.64 20.04
C HIS A 313 -3.39 -13.22 19.51
N VAL A 314 -3.41 -14.51 19.29
CA VAL A 314 -4.54 -15.23 18.70
C VAL A 314 -5.31 -15.94 19.82
N PRO A 315 -6.57 -15.57 20.09
CA PRO A 315 -7.37 -16.25 21.11
C PRO A 315 -7.50 -17.75 20.83
N LYS A 316 -7.52 -18.56 21.89
CA LYS A 316 -7.59 -20.02 21.82
C LYS A 316 -8.75 -20.49 20.94
N SER A 317 -9.94 -19.94 21.15
CA SER A 317 -11.14 -20.29 20.36
C SER A 317 -10.95 -20.04 18.87
N LEU A 318 -10.36 -18.90 18.49
CA LEU A 318 -10.07 -18.57 17.10
C LEU A 318 -9.02 -19.52 16.49
N ALA A 319 -8.00 -19.92 17.25
CA ALA A 319 -7.00 -20.89 16.81
C ALA A 319 -7.61 -22.27 16.58
N GLU A 320 -8.53 -22.71 17.46
CA GLU A 320 -9.27 -23.97 17.33
C GLU A 320 -10.18 -23.97 16.09
N ASP A 321 -10.86 -22.86 15.81
CA ASP A 321 -11.67 -22.71 14.60
C ASP A 321 -10.81 -22.71 13.33
N LEU A 322 -9.67 -22.03 13.36
CA LEU A 322 -8.72 -22.02 12.25
C LEU A 322 -8.15 -23.40 11.93
N ILE A 323 -7.75 -24.19 12.94
CA ILE A 323 -7.24 -25.55 12.71
C ILE A 323 -8.32 -26.47 12.20
N THR A 324 -9.55 -26.34 12.72
CA THR A 324 -10.73 -27.07 12.24
C THR A 324 -10.99 -26.76 10.77
N PHE A 325 -10.96 -25.49 10.39
CA PHE A 325 -11.11 -25.05 9.01
C PHE A 325 -9.98 -25.60 8.12
N VAL A 326 -8.73 -25.47 8.52
CA VAL A 326 -7.57 -25.95 7.76
C VAL A 326 -7.64 -27.48 7.53
N ARG A 327 -8.12 -28.23 8.49
CA ARG A 327 -8.27 -29.71 8.41
C ARG A 327 -9.52 -30.15 7.65
N SER A 328 -10.47 -29.26 7.39
CA SER A 328 -11.69 -29.59 6.70
C SER A 328 -11.44 -30.06 5.25
N ALA A 329 -12.31 -30.93 4.74
CA ALA A 329 -12.28 -31.39 3.35
C ALA A 329 -12.39 -30.23 2.35
N TYR A 330 -13.21 -29.23 2.68
CA TYR A 330 -13.40 -28.02 1.87
C TYR A 330 -12.08 -27.25 1.67
N SER A 331 -11.35 -26.97 2.74
CA SER A 331 -10.08 -26.25 2.69
C SER A 331 -8.98 -27.09 2.01
N LYS A 332 -8.91 -28.39 2.30
CA LYS A 332 -7.95 -29.32 1.66
C LYS A 332 -8.16 -29.39 0.16
N ASN A 333 -9.39 -29.52 -0.32
CA ASN A 333 -9.70 -29.58 -1.75
C ASN A 333 -9.29 -28.29 -2.46
N ARG A 334 -9.50 -27.11 -1.86
CA ARG A 334 -9.05 -25.83 -2.45
C ARG A 334 -7.52 -25.75 -2.52
N ARG A 335 -6.80 -26.18 -1.50
CA ARG A 335 -5.33 -26.21 -1.53
C ARG A 335 -4.80 -27.20 -2.57
N GLN A 336 -5.39 -28.35 -2.71
CA GLN A 336 -4.99 -29.30 -3.77
C GLN A 336 -5.19 -28.70 -5.18
N ARG A 337 -6.32 -28.06 -5.43
CA ARG A 337 -6.56 -27.35 -6.69
C ARG A 337 -5.57 -26.20 -6.91
N PHE A 338 -5.25 -25.45 -5.86
CA PHE A 338 -4.22 -24.41 -5.89
C PHE A 338 -2.86 -24.97 -6.30
N LEU A 339 -2.40 -26.03 -5.64
CA LEU A 339 -1.10 -26.67 -5.92
C LEU A 339 -1.06 -27.28 -7.34
N GLN A 340 -2.16 -27.89 -7.79
CA GLN A 340 -2.27 -28.40 -9.14
C GLN A 340 -2.21 -27.27 -10.19
N GLY A 341 -2.97 -26.20 -10.01
CA GLY A 341 -2.94 -25.02 -10.88
C GLY A 341 -1.56 -24.35 -10.89
N TYR A 342 -0.92 -24.24 -9.72
CA TYR A 342 0.44 -23.74 -9.61
C TYR A 342 1.45 -24.58 -10.42
N LYS A 343 1.45 -25.89 -10.25
CA LYS A 343 2.35 -26.80 -10.98
C LYS A 343 2.13 -26.74 -12.49
N THR A 344 0.89 -26.62 -12.95
CA THR A 344 0.56 -26.54 -14.37
C THR A 344 1.00 -25.21 -14.99
N SER A 345 0.73 -24.09 -14.29
CA SER A 345 1.00 -22.76 -14.84
C SER A 345 2.45 -22.30 -14.65
N TYR A 346 3.16 -22.85 -13.68
CA TYR A 346 4.53 -22.44 -13.34
C TYR A 346 5.46 -23.66 -13.15
N PRO A 347 5.65 -24.52 -14.16
CA PRO A 347 6.41 -25.77 -14.04
C PRO A 347 7.90 -25.54 -13.73
N ALA A 348 8.44 -24.38 -14.07
CA ALA A 348 9.83 -24.01 -13.81
C ALA A 348 10.08 -23.46 -12.40
N LEU A 349 9.03 -23.19 -11.62
CA LEU A 349 9.19 -22.71 -10.25
C LEU A 349 9.32 -23.84 -9.26
N HIS A 350 10.02 -23.56 -8.14
CA HIS A 350 10.14 -24.51 -7.06
C HIS A 350 8.77 -24.93 -6.51
N VAL A 351 8.64 -26.18 -6.15
CA VAL A 351 7.43 -26.73 -5.54
C VAL A 351 7.15 -25.99 -4.22
N ILE A 352 5.90 -25.60 -4.00
CA ILE A 352 5.49 -25.04 -2.71
C ILE A 352 5.59 -26.13 -1.65
N PRO A 353 6.41 -25.97 -0.59
CA PRO A 353 6.53 -26.95 0.47
C PRO A 353 5.22 -27.16 1.20
N ALA A 354 5.02 -28.35 1.77
CA ALA A 354 3.86 -28.64 2.61
C ALA A 354 3.77 -27.66 3.79
N GLY A 355 2.58 -27.14 4.03
CA GLY A 355 2.34 -26.14 5.06
C GLY A 355 2.57 -24.69 4.61
N GLU A 356 3.22 -24.46 3.45
CA GLU A 356 3.40 -23.11 2.88
C GLU A 356 2.21 -22.66 2.01
N GLU A 357 1.17 -23.48 1.91
CA GLU A 357 -0.05 -23.09 1.22
C GLU A 357 -0.82 -22.02 2.02
N TYR A 358 -1.52 -21.15 1.30
CA TYR A 358 -2.41 -20.16 1.93
C TYR A 358 -3.58 -20.83 2.66
N VAL A 359 -3.92 -20.30 3.82
CA VAL A 359 -5.10 -20.74 4.58
C VAL A 359 -6.37 -20.35 3.83
N PHE A 360 -6.42 -19.12 3.34
CA PHE A 360 -7.60 -18.55 2.68
C PHE A 360 -7.39 -18.48 1.16
N LEU A 361 -8.20 -19.24 0.44
CA LEU A 361 -8.17 -19.33 -1.02
C LEU A 361 -9.55 -19.05 -1.62
N SER A 362 -9.58 -18.42 -2.79
CA SER A 362 -10.81 -18.15 -3.54
C SER A 362 -11.46 -19.44 -4.05
N GLU A 363 -12.68 -19.35 -4.58
CA GLU A 363 -13.36 -20.47 -5.21
C GLU A 363 -12.59 -21.00 -6.45
N GLN A 364 -11.87 -20.12 -7.13
CA GLN A 364 -10.99 -20.46 -8.25
C GLN A 364 -9.65 -21.03 -7.76
N ALA A 365 -9.51 -21.30 -6.46
CA ALA A 365 -8.30 -21.80 -5.84
C ALA A 365 -7.09 -20.89 -6.06
N ASN A 366 -7.25 -19.56 -6.00
CA ASN A 366 -6.15 -18.60 -5.99
C ASN A 366 -6.08 -17.88 -4.63
N CYS A 367 -4.90 -17.34 -4.29
CA CYS A 367 -4.75 -16.53 -3.09
C CYS A 367 -5.56 -15.24 -3.19
N TYR A 368 -6.10 -14.76 -2.08
CA TYR A 368 -6.76 -13.46 -2.02
C TYR A 368 -5.78 -12.28 -1.93
N TYR A 369 -4.61 -12.54 -1.38
CA TYR A 369 -3.49 -11.60 -1.33
C TYR A 369 -2.22 -12.39 -1.64
N MET A 370 -1.41 -11.94 -2.58
CA MET A 370 -0.17 -12.60 -2.93
C MET A 370 0.95 -12.07 -2.05
N ALA A 371 1.51 -12.94 -1.21
CA ALA A 371 2.61 -12.58 -0.34
C ALA A 371 3.88 -12.28 -1.13
N GLY A 372 4.72 -11.39 -0.62
CA GLY A 372 6.02 -11.06 -1.23
C GLY A 372 6.96 -12.26 -1.33
N SER A 373 6.77 -13.27 -0.46
CA SER A 373 7.50 -14.54 -0.47
C SER A 373 6.93 -15.60 -1.43
N ASP A 374 5.78 -15.34 -2.07
CA ASP A 374 5.19 -16.28 -3.04
C ASP A 374 6.14 -16.45 -4.26
N PRO A 375 6.51 -17.67 -4.63
CA PRO A 375 7.41 -17.88 -5.77
C PRO A 375 6.91 -17.26 -7.09
N ARG A 376 5.59 -17.09 -7.26
CA ARG A 376 4.98 -16.47 -8.43
C ARG A 376 5.04 -14.94 -8.43
N TYR A 377 5.50 -14.31 -7.33
CA TYR A 377 5.35 -12.88 -7.10
C TYR A 377 5.89 -12.01 -8.24
N SER A 378 7.06 -12.35 -8.77
CA SER A 378 7.65 -11.63 -9.90
C SER A 378 7.00 -11.94 -11.26
N PHE A 379 6.40 -13.14 -11.40
CA PHE A 379 5.84 -13.61 -12.66
C PHE A 379 4.42 -13.10 -12.92
N VAL A 380 3.65 -12.86 -11.87
CA VAL A 380 2.25 -12.43 -11.99
C VAL A 380 2.17 -10.92 -12.21
N ASN A 381 1.63 -10.53 -13.36
CA ASN A 381 1.49 -9.12 -13.75
C ASN A 381 0.54 -8.35 -12.82
N THR A 382 -0.64 -8.89 -12.58
CA THR A 382 -1.65 -8.31 -11.69
C THR A 382 -1.83 -9.21 -10.47
N ARG A 383 -1.15 -8.88 -9.40
CA ARG A 383 -1.18 -9.67 -8.18
C ARG A 383 -2.46 -9.42 -7.38
N PRO A 384 -3.08 -10.46 -6.79
CA PRO A 384 -4.18 -10.28 -5.84
C PRO A 384 -3.73 -9.42 -4.64
N GLN A 385 -4.52 -8.39 -4.32
CA GLN A 385 -4.23 -7.41 -3.26
C GLN A 385 -5.35 -7.31 -2.21
N GLY A 386 -6.07 -8.40 -1.98
CA GLY A 386 -7.10 -8.47 -0.95
C GLY A 386 -8.41 -7.80 -1.33
N ALA A 387 -8.79 -7.82 -2.60
CA ALA A 387 -10.09 -7.32 -3.06
C ALA A 387 -11.27 -8.04 -2.40
N VAL A 388 -11.06 -9.23 -1.83
CA VAL A 388 -12.06 -9.95 -1.02
C VAL A 388 -12.59 -9.11 0.14
N ALA A 389 -11.80 -8.19 0.72
CA ALA A 389 -12.26 -7.31 1.78
C ALA A 389 -13.46 -6.44 1.34
N GLU A 390 -13.46 -5.95 0.09
CA GLU A 390 -14.60 -5.21 -0.47
C GLU A 390 -15.80 -6.13 -0.74
N THR A 391 -15.56 -7.36 -1.13
CA THR A 391 -16.63 -8.37 -1.30
C THR A 391 -17.28 -8.70 0.03
N LEU A 392 -16.48 -8.91 1.07
CA LEU A 392 -16.97 -9.15 2.45
C LEU A 392 -17.74 -7.94 2.99
N LYS A 393 -17.22 -6.72 2.77
CA LYS A 393 -17.94 -5.48 3.10
C LYS A 393 -19.31 -5.45 2.43
N LYS A 394 -19.38 -5.65 1.10
CA LYS A 394 -20.66 -5.65 0.36
C LYS A 394 -21.63 -6.72 0.88
N LYS A 395 -21.13 -7.89 1.25
CA LYS A 395 -21.94 -8.96 1.83
C LYS A 395 -22.44 -8.56 3.21
N LEU A 396 -21.58 -8.03 4.07
CA LEU A 396 -21.91 -7.53 5.39
C LEU A 396 -23.02 -6.47 5.32
N MET A 397 -22.89 -5.48 4.44
CA MET A 397 -23.87 -4.41 4.25
C MET A 397 -25.26 -4.88 3.83
N ARG A 398 -25.40 -6.12 3.34
CA ARG A 398 -26.69 -6.74 3.03
C ARG A 398 -27.30 -7.49 4.23
N SER A 399 -26.47 -7.82 5.22
CA SER A 399 -26.85 -8.66 6.38
C SER A 399 -27.06 -7.84 7.66
N VAL A 400 -26.55 -6.60 7.71
CA VAL A 400 -26.69 -5.70 8.86
C VAL A 400 -27.89 -4.80 8.72
N PRO A 401 -28.41 -4.20 9.83
CA PRO A 401 -29.50 -3.25 9.82
C PRO A 401 -29.24 -2.03 8.92
N ALA A 402 -30.30 -1.35 8.47
CA ALA A 402 -30.22 -0.25 7.50
C ALA A 402 -29.51 1.01 8.03
N ASP A 403 -29.48 1.18 9.34
CA ASP A 403 -28.80 2.25 10.08
C ASP A 403 -27.30 2.00 10.28
N PHE A 404 -26.82 0.82 9.92
CA PHE A 404 -25.39 0.49 9.96
C PHE A 404 -24.58 1.45 9.04
N PRO A 405 -23.38 1.94 9.47
CA PRO A 405 -22.64 2.97 8.76
C PRO A 405 -22.21 2.52 7.34
N LYS A 406 -22.61 3.27 6.34
CA LYS A 406 -22.34 2.99 4.92
C LYS A 406 -20.88 3.20 4.53
N ASP A 407 -20.16 4.01 5.30
CA ASP A 407 -18.73 4.31 5.15
C ASP A 407 -17.83 3.29 5.83
N PHE A 408 -18.39 2.26 6.49
CA PHE A 408 -17.64 1.16 7.06
C PHE A 408 -16.59 0.61 6.08
N THR A 409 -15.37 0.38 6.57
CA THR A 409 -14.31 -0.31 5.85
C THR A 409 -13.81 -1.50 6.67
N PHE A 410 -13.22 -2.48 6.00
CA PHE A 410 -12.62 -3.65 6.70
C PHE A 410 -11.58 -3.22 7.74
N HIS A 411 -10.95 -2.07 7.56
CA HIS A 411 -9.94 -1.53 8.48
C HIS A 411 -10.55 -1.05 9.81
N TRP A 412 -11.85 -0.75 9.87
CA TRP A 412 -12.54 -0.40 11.12
C TRP A 412 -12.52 -1.53 12.14
N LEU A 413 -12.42 -2.80 11.71
CA LEU A 413 -12.27 -3.95 12.60
C LEU A 413 -11.03 -3.81 13.49
N ARG A 414 -9.96 -3.23 12.97
CA ARG A 414 -8.74 -2.94 13.73
C ARG A 414 -8.94 -1.82 14.76
N ALA A 415 -9.67 -0.77 14.41
CA ALA A 415 -10.04 0.29 15.35
C ALA A 415 -10.96 -0.25 16.45
N THR A 416 -11.87 -1.16 16.08
CA THR A 416 -12.75 -1.85 17.03
C THR A 416 -11.96 -2.75 17.97
N PHE A 417 -10.99 -3.52 17.49
CA PHE A 417 -10.07 -4.29 18.34
C PHE A 417 -9.36 -3.39 19.36
N ALA A 418 -8.81 -2.25 18.91
CA ALA A 418 -8.14 -1.31 19.80
C ALA A 418 -9.07 -0.76 20.89
N TYR A 419 -10.31 -0.46 20.51
CA TYR A 419 -11.32 0.03 21.44
C TYR A 419 -11.73 -1.05 22.47
N GLN A 420 -11.98 -2.27 22.02
CA GLN A 420 -12.29 -3.38 22.92
C GLN A 420 -11.14 -3.66 23.90
N LEU A 421 -9.90 -3.63 23.43
CA LEU A 421 -8.72 -3.77 24.27
C LEU A 421 -8.62 -2.63 25.29
N TYR A 422 -8.88 -1.39 24.89
CA TYR A 422 -8.92 -0.24 25.79
C TYR A 422 -9.98 -0.43 26.89
N GLN A 423 -11.19 -0.89 26.54
CA GLN A 423 -12.25 -1.17 27.52
C GLN A 423 -11.82 -2.24 28.56
N LEU A 424 -11.07 -3.25 28.13
CA LEU A 424 -10.53 -4.27 29.04
C LEU A 424 -9.45 -3.72 29.99
N LEU A 425 -8.76 -2.66 29.63
CA LEU A 425 -7.70 -2.04 30.45
C LEU A 425 -8.26 -1.03 31.47
N ILE A 426 -9.47 -0.47 31.26
CA ILE A 426 -10.09 0.54 32.14
C ILE A 426 -10.14 0.06 33.61
N PRO A 427 -10.64 -1.16 33.96
CA PRO A 427 -10.67 -1.60 35.36
C PRO A 427 -9.29 -1.68 36.01
N GLY A 428 -8.24 -1.93 35.22
CA GLY A 428 -6.85 -1.91 35.68
C GLY A 428 -6.37 -0.52 36.03
N LEU A 429 -6.74 0.48 35.22
CA LEU A 429 -6.45 1.90 35.46
C LEU A 429 -7.23 2.43 36.68
N GLU A 430 -8.51 2.12 36.79
CA GLU A 430 -9.37 2.54 37.91
C GLU A 430 -8.93 1.94 39.25
N SER A 431 -8.42 0.70 39.22
CA SER A 431 -7.87 0.03 40.42
C SER A 431 -6.41 0.35 40.70
N CYS A 432 -5.79 1.29 39.97
CA CYS A 432 -4.39 1.66 40.06
C CYS A 432 -3.40 0.49 39.89
N ARG A 433 -3.82 -0.61 39.28
CA ARG A 433 -2.94 -1.73 38.87
C ARG A 433 -2.15 -1.39 37.60
N LEU A 434 -2.69 -0.50 36.78
CA LEU A 434 -2.00 0.11 35.65
C LEU A 434 -1.83 1.60 35.92
N LEU A 435 -0.66 2.14 35.53
CA LEU A 435 -0.41 3.56 35.63
C LEU A 435 -1.00 4.29 34.41
N PRO A 436 -1.40 5.56 34.55
CA PRO A 436 -1.81 6.38 33.41
C PRO A 436 -0.73 6.42 32.34
N GLY A 437 -1.04 5.98 31.13
CA GLY A 437 -0.11 5.87 30.01
C GLY A 437 0.29 4.44 29.66
N ASP A 438 0.14 3.47 30.57
CA ASP A 438 0.38 2.05 30.29
C ASP A 438 -0.58 1.53 29.22
N GLU A 439 -1.83 2.01 29.21
CA GLU A 439 -2.80 1.69 28.19
C GLU A 439 -2.32 2.09 26.79
N ILE A 440 -1.59 3.20 26.69
CA ILE A 440 -1.02 3.65 25.40
C ILE A 440 0.04 2.66 24.95
N ALA A 441 0.96 2.28 25.84
CA ALA A 441 2.03 1.35 25.53
C ALA A 441 1.50 -0.01 25.11
N ILE A 442 0.53 -0.57 25.85
CA ILE A 442 -0.09 -1.87 25.56
C ILE A 442 -0.80 -1.84 24.21
N ILE A 443 -1.62 -0.83 23.92
CA ILE A 443 -2.33 -0.72 22.66
C ILE A 443 -1.36 -0.46 21.50
N GLN A 444 -0.31 0.36 21.72
CA GLN A 444 0.73 0.61 20.73
C GLN A 444 1.44 -0.68 20.32
N GLU A 445 1.83 -1.48 21.29
CA GLU A 445 2.47 -2.79 21.08
C GLU A 445 1.55 -3.75 20.33
N ARG A 446 0.29 -3.90 20.77
CA ARG A 446 -0.71 -4.81 20.16
C ARG A 446 -1.07 -4.40 18.73
N LEU A 447 -1.09 -3.12 18.43
CA LEU A 447 -1.35 -2.59 17.08
C LEU A 447 -0.06 -2.42 16.25
N HIS A 448 1.13 -2.56 16.84
CA HIS A 448 2.41 -2.33 16.19
C HIS A 448 2.49 -0.93 15.56
N HIS A 449 2.03 0.09 16.29
CA HIS A 449 2.15 1.47 15.84
C HIS A 449 3.57 1.97 16.08
N GLU A 450 4.21 2.52 15.03
CA GLU A 450 5.55 3.10 15.13
C GLU A 450 5.60 4.34 16.00
N ARG A 451 4.55 5.16 15.89
CA ARG A 451 4.45 6.43 16.57
C ARG A 451 3.42 6.33 17.68
N ARG A 452 3.83 6.72 18.86
CA ARG A 452 2.95 6.85 20.03
C ARG A 452 1.76 7.77 19.74
N GLU A 453 1.98 8.86 18.98
CA GLU A 453 0.95 9.81 18.56
C GLU A 453 -0.23 9.13 17.83
N THR A 454 0.04 8.13 16.99
CA THR A 454 -1.02 7.37 16.33
C THR A 454 -1.93 6.69 17.35
N THR A 455 -1.36 6.05 18.37
CA THR A 455 -2.13 5.41 19.45
C THR A 455 -2.86 6.44 20.31
N GLU A 456 -2.22 7.56 20.63
CA GLU A 456 -2.84 8.65 21.39
C GLU A 456 -4.07 9.23 20.65
N ASN A 457 -4.05 9.31 19.34
CA ASN A 457 -5.21 9.75 18.56
C ASN A 457 -6.39 8.77 18.68
N TYR A 458 -6.11 7.45 18.70
CA TYR A 458 -7.15 6.45 19.02
C TYR A 458 -7.72 6.65 20.42
N LEU A 459 -6.86 6.86 21.41
CA LEU A 459 -7.32 7.04 22.79
C LEU A 459 -8.07 8.37 23.02
N LYS A 460 -7.65 9.44 22.34
CA LYS A 460 -8.43 10.69 22.32
C LYS A 460 -9.84 10.43 21.79
N LEU A 461 -9.97 9.65 20.72
CA LEU A 461 -11.26 9.25 20.19
C LEU A 461 -12.07 8.44 21.22
N PHE A 462 -11.45 7.45 21.86
CA PHE A 462 -12.11 6.57 22.83
C PHE A 462 -12.59 7.31 24.08
N LYS A 463 -11.80 8.27 24.56
CA LYS A 463 -12.17 9.14 25.69
C LYS A 463 -13.23 10.18 25.32
N MET A 464 -13.36 10.53 24.03
CA MET A 464 -14.36 11.51 23.57
C MET A 464 -15.79 10.95 23.47
N ILE A 465 -15.92 9.63 23.31
CA ILE A 465 -17.21 9.03 22.97
C ILE A 465 -18.21 9.01 24.15
N PRO A 466 -17.84 8.65 25.42
CA PRO A 466 -18.83 8.60 26.50
C PRO A 466 -19.12 9.96 27.18
N GLU A 467 -18.09 10.72 27.53
CA GLU A 467 -18.26 11.90 28.40
C GLU A 467 -18.59 13.19 27.64
N LYS A 468 -17.97 13.39 26.47
CA LYS A 468 -18.26 14.60 25.68
C LYS A 468 -19.56 14.52 24.92
N MET A 469 -20.01 13.34 24.50
CA MET A 469 -21.35 13.22 23.93
C MET A 469 -22.41 13.47 24.99
N ARG A 470 -22.27 12.93 26.20
CA ARG A 470 -23.18 13.24 27.31
C ARG A 470 -23.16 14.72 27.68
N ALA A 471 -21.97 15.29 27.86
CA ALA A 471 -21.85 16.72 28.16
C ALA A 471 -22.37 17.62 27.03
N GLN A 472 -22.25 17.20 25.77
CA GLN A 472 -22.81 17.93 24.64
C GLN A 472 -24.33 17.74 24.55
N GLU A 473 -24.84 16.52 24.75
CA GLU A 473 -26.28 16.24 24.82
C GLU A 473 -26.92 17.00 26.00
N ASP A 474 -26.30 17.00 27.19
CA ASP A 474 -26.74 17.73 28.35
C ASP A 474 -26.72 19.24 28.10
N TYR A 475 -25.71 19.76 27.39
CA TYR A 475 -25.60 21.17 27.01
C TYR A 475 -26.66 21.55 25.95
N GLU A 476 -26.80 20.71 24.91
CA GLU A 476 -27.82 20.90 23.86
C GLU A 476 -29.25 20.83 24.46
N ASP A 477 -29.50 19.86 25.34
CA ASP A 477 -30.75 19.73 26.08
C ASP A 477 -31.04 20.96 26.97
N SER A 478 -30.00 21.50 27.61
CA SER A 478 -30.12 22.71 28.40
C SER A 478 -30.43 23.93 27.54
N LEU A 479 -29.81 24.04 26.36
CA LEU A 479 -30.08 25.12 25.39
C LEU A 479 -31.50 25.04 24.81
N PHE A 480 -31.98 23.86 24.46
CA PHE A 480 -33.32 23.67 23.91
C PHE A 480 -34.44 23.82 24.95
N LYS A 481 -34.11 23.66 26.25
CA LYS A 481 -35.04 23.92 27.35
C LYS A 481 -35.10 25.38 27.75
N MET A 482 -34.17 26.22 27.26
CA MET A 482 -34.17 27.68 27.54
C MET A 482 -35.06 28.42 26.58
N SER A 483 -36.10 29.06 27.12
CA SER A 483 -37.04 29.86 26.34
C SER A 483 -36.54 31.28 25.98
N SER A 484 -35.39 31.72 26.55
CA SER A 484 -34.83 33.06 26.33
C SER A 484 -33.33 33.12 26.66
N TYR A 485 -32.59 33.93 25.88
CA TYR A 485 -31.17 34.25 26.12
C TYR A 485 -30.90 34.86 27.49
N ARG A 486 -31.91 35.42 28.15
CA ARG A 486 -31.82 35.99 29.50
C ARG A 486 -31.65 34.93 30.59
N ASP A 487 -32.08 33.69 30.33
CA ASP A 487 -31.98 32.58 31.28
C ASP A 487 -30.53 32.06 31.42
N LEU A 488 -29.68 32.26 30.41
CA LEU A 488 -28.26 32.00 30.46
C LEU A 488 -27.49 32.89 31.44
N VAL A 489 -27.91 34.14 31.59
CA VAL A 489 -27.24 35.13 32.43
C VAL A 489 -27.55 34.94 33.92
N VAL A 490 -28.64 34.24 34.25
CA VAL A 490 -29.06 33.99 35.63
C VAL A 490 -28.31 32.81 36.27
N VAL A 491 -27.87 31.83 35.46
CA VAL A 491 -27.17 30.65 35.95
C VAL A 491 -25.76 31.02 36.49
N GLU A 492 -25.11 32.05 35.94
CA GLU A 492 -23.81 32.52 36.45
C GLU A 492 -23.87 33.24 37.82
N ARG A 493 -25.06 33.64 38.30
CA ARG A 493 -25.22 34.36 39.56
C ARG A 493 -25.49 33.49 40.78
N HIS A 494 -25.68 32.19 40.62
CA HIS A 494 -25.96 31.23 41.72
C HIS A 494 -24.87 30.20 41.98
N GLY A 495 -23.67 30.40 41.42
CA GLY A 495 -22.49 29.62 41.64
C GLY A 495 -21.41 30.31 42.47
N ASN A 496 -21.78 30.81 43.66
CA ASN A 496 -20.84 31.21 44.73
C ASN A 496 -21.17 30.43 45.98
#